data_3a0de3a63c4bdd56afcf40addf76d24f
#
_entry.id   3a0de3a63c4bdd56afcf40addf76d24f
#
_cell.length_a   1.000
_cell.length_b   1.000
_cell.length_c   1.000
_cell.angle_alpha   90.00
_cell.angle_beta   90.00
_cell.angle_gamma   90.00
#
_symmetry.space_group_name_H-M   'P 1'
#
loop_
_entity.id
_entity.type
_entity.pdbx_description
1 polymer ?
#
loop_
_entity_poly.entity_id
_entity_poly.type
_entity_poly.pdbx_seq_one_letter_code
_entity_poly.pdbx_strand_id
1 'polypeptide(L)'
;MSVEFQAGSVTSADGTTIGYLRTGSGPALVLLHGSNQSGRSLSGLAAALSDSFTVYLPDRRGRGGSGPHRPGHSLRTEVADLAAVLEMSGAELVFGISSSGVIALEAARTLPGIRKLAAYEPGLLLDDSGIYTDWVTRFDRELAEGRDGAAIVTCLLGFDLAPAAMKFMPRRMLAAFIDAAMKKEDRTAPPDAITLRKMTPTLRYEAVILAEKAGRLADFADLRTDVLLLRGTKKGPAFILPAFEALDRVLPNHRSVVLNGLDHGSPADRSQTNEGGNPAAVAPELRRYFGGAE
;
A
#
# COMPACT_ATOMS: atom_id res chain seq x y z
N MET A 1 18.27 -4.40 20.26
CA MET A 1 19.06 -5.06 19.20
C MET A 1 18.53 -4.57 17.87
N SER A 2 19.39 -4.16 16.93
CA SER A 2 18.96 -3.83 15.56
C SER A 2 18.54 -5.11 14.85
N VAL A 3 17.32 -5.12 14.28
CA VAL A 3 16.83 -6.24 13.49
C VAL A 3 17.56 -6.22 12.14
N GLU A 4 18.15 -7.35 11.76
CA GLU A 4 18.85 -7.51 10.49
C GLU A 4 17.84 -7.87 9.38
N PHE A 5 17.96 -7.21 8.22
CA PHE A 5 17.17 -7.48 7.04
C PHE A 5 18.02 -8.11 5.95
N GLN A 6 17.57 -9.21 5.39
CA GLN A 6 18.16 -9.87 4.25
C GLN A 6 17.39 -9.49 2.99
N ALA A 7 18.11 -9.01 1.96
CA ALA A 7 17.53 -8.74 0.66
C ALA A 7 17.47 -10.02 -0.19
N GLY A 8 16.40 -10.15 -0.97
CA GLY A 8 16.22 -11.21 -1.93
C GLY A 8 15.35 -10.79 -3.08
N SER A 9 15.11 -11.67 -4.03
CA SER A 9 14.18 -11.44 -5.14
C SER A 9 13.56 -12.74 -5.63
N VAL A 10 12.40 -12.60 -6.29
CA VAL A 10 11.70 -13.67 -7.00
C VAL A 10 11.28 -13.16 -8.38
N THR A 11 11.08 -14.06 -9.33
CA THR A 11 10.61 -13.73 -10.67
C THR A 11 9.11 -13.91 -10.77
N SER A 12 8.38 -12.86 -11.13
CA SER A 12 6.94 -12.90 -11.38
C SER A 12 6.63 -13.62 -12.71
N ALA A 13 5.36 -13.98 -12.92
CA ALA A 13 4.89 -14.77 -14.06
C ALA A 13 5.24 -14.17 -15.44
N ASP A 14 5.39 -12.85 -15.53
CA ASP A 14 5.78 -12.15 -16.76
C ASP A 14 7.29 -11.93 -16.92
N GLY A 15 8.11 -12.55 -16.02
CA GLY A 15 9.55 -12.40 -16.01
C GLY A 15 10.07 -11.14 -15.30
N THR A 16 9.20 -10.36 -14.65
CA THR A 16 9.63 -9.19 -13.87
C THR A 16 10.21 -9.64 -12.53
N THR A 17 11.35 -9.08 -12.15
CA THR A 17 11.95 -9.29 -10.82
C THR A 17 11.13 -8.55 -9.76
N ILE A 18 10.78 -9.23 -8.67
CA ILE A 18 10.18 -8.65 -7.47
C ILE A 18 11.19 -8.78 -6.33
N GLY A 19 11.76 -7.65 -5.93
CA GLY A 19 12.67 -7.57 -4.81
C GLY A 19 11.92 -7.58 -3.49
N TYR A 20 12.54 -8.11 -2.45
CA TYR A 20 12.00 -8.07 -1.09
C TYR A 20 13.10 -7.96 -0.03
N LEU A 21 12.72 -7.52 1.15
CA LEU A 21 13.48 -7.67 2.38
C LEU A 21 12.82 -8.76 3.23
N ARG A 22 13.64 -9.51 3.98
CA ARG A 22 13.19 -10.54 4.89
C ARG A 22 13.83 -10.38 6.26
N THR A 23 13.08 -10.65 7.33
CA THR A 23 13.60 -10.67 8.70
C THR A 23 12.80 -11.62 9.59
N GLY A 24 13.34 -11.96 10.75
CA GLY A 24 12.67 -12.76 11.77
C GLY A 24 12.68 -14.26 11.50
N SER A 25 11.92 -15.00 12.32
CA SER A 25 11.76 -16.46 12.26
C SER A 25 10.35 -16.88 12.70
N GLY A 26 9.88 -18.02 12.20
CA GLY A 26 8.54 -18.54 12.44
C GLY A 26 7.72 -18.63 11.16
N PRO A 27 6.38 -18.76 11.24
CA PRO A 27 5.50 -18.77 10.08
C PRO A 27 5.72 -17.57 9.15
N ALA A 28 5.67 -17.81 7.84
CA ALA A 28 5.89 -16.76 6.86
C ALA A 28 4.70 -15.79 6.79
N LEU A 29 4.99 -14.49 6.80
CA LEU A 29 4.02 -13.39 6.73
C LEU A 29 4.49 -12.38 5.68
N VAL A 30 3.65 -12.06 4.70
CA VAL A 30 3.91 -11.02 3.71
C VAL A 30 3.23 -9.71 4.10
N LEU A 31 3.98 -8.62 4.16
CA LEU A 31 3.46 -7.27 4.38
C LEU A 31 3.58 -6.44 3.10
N LEU A 32 2.43 -6.03 2.54
CA LEU A 32 2.35 -5.21 1.33
C LEU A 32 2.18 -3.73 1.69
N HIS A 33 3.11 -2.91 1.23
CA HIS A 33 3.10 -1.46 1.43
C HIS A 33 2.04 -0.75 0.57
N GLY A 34 1.58 0.42 1.00
CA GLY A 34 0.63 1.27 0.27
C GLY A 34 1.27 2.13 -0.82
N SER A 35 0.49 3.09 -1.32
CA SER A 35 0.95 4.13 -2.25
C SER A 35 2.08 4.96 -1.65
N ASN A 36 2.99 5.45 -2.50
CA ASN A 36 4.13 6.28 -2.08
C ASN A 36 5.04 5.65 -1.02
N GLN A 37 5.07 4.33 -0.96
CA GLN A 37 5.85 3.53 -0.03
C GLN A 37 6.66 2.47 -0.80
N SER A 38 7.58 1.82 -0.10
CA SER A 38 8.29 0.61 -0.52
C SER A 38 8.25 -0.42 0.61
N GLY A 39 8.76 -1.62 0.38
CA GLY A 39 8.87 -2.62 1.43
C GLY A 39 9.60 -2.09 2.66
N ARG A 40 10.66 -1.29 2.46
CA ARG A 40 11.42 -0.64 3.55
C ARG A 40 10.56 0.28 4.43
N SER A 41 9.48 0.84 3.91
CA SER A 41 8.57 1.68 4.71
C SER A 41 7.84 0.93 5.83
N LEU A 42 7.86 -0.41 5.78
CA LEU A 42 7.27 -1.28 6.81
C LEU A 42 8.31 -1.94 7.71
N SER A 43 9.57 -1.47 7.70
CA SER A 43 10.67 -2.08 8.46
C SER A 43 10.38 -2.11 9.97
N GLY A 44 9.82 -1.05 10.54
CA GLY A 44 9.44 -1.00 11.95
C GLY A 44 8.33 -1.98 12.30
N LEU A 45 7.34 -2.16 11.41
CA LEU A 45 6.29 -3.16 11.60
C LEU A 45 6.85 -4.58 11.52
N ALA A 46 7.71 -4.84 10.53
CA ALA A 46 8.38 -6.12 10.40
C ALA A 46 9.28 -6.43 11.61
N ALA A 47 10.04 -5.46 12.08
CA ALA A 47 10.86 -5.61 13.27
C ALA A 47 10.03 -5.93 14.52
N ALA A 48 8.86 -5.30 14.67
CA ALA A 48 7.95 -5.57 15.77
C ALA A 48 7.28 -6.96 15.71
N LEU A 49 7.28 -7.61 14.54
CA LEU A 49 6.68 -8.94 14.34
C LEU A 49 7.73 -10.06 14.19
N SER A 50 9.01 -9.72 14.09
CA SER A 50 10.11 -10.63 13.75
C SER A 50 10.44 -11.71 14.79
N ASP A 51 9.98 -11.53 16.02
CA ASP A 51 10.09 -12.54 17.09
C ASP A 51 9.11 -13.71 16.93
N SER A 52 8.07 -13.52 16.14
CA SER A 52 6.96 -14.48 15.99
C SER A 52 6.77 -14.95 14.55
N PHE A 53 7.28 -14.21 13.56
CA PHE A 53 7.09 -14.48 12.14
C PHE A 53 8.37 -14.30 11.34
N THR A 54 8.51 -15.07 10.26
CA THR A 54 9.42 -14.71 9.16
C THR A 54 8.69 -13.72 8.26
N VAL A 55 9.06 -12.44 8.34
CA VAL A 55 8.35 -11.35 7.67
C VAL A 55 9.01 -11.01 6.34
N TYR A 56 8.24 -11.00 5.27
CA TYR A 56 8.64 -10.61 3.93
C TYR A 56 8.04 -9.25 3.56
N LEU A 57 8.87 -8.35 3.07
CA LEU A 57 8.53 -6.99 2.66
C LEU A 57 8.81 -6.84 1.16
N PRO A 58 7.95 -7.31 0.25
CA PRO A 58 8.18 -7.12 -1.17
C PRO A 58 8.05 -5.64 -1.54
N ASP A 59 8.91 -5.21 -2.47
CA ASP A 59 8.72 -3.96 -3.18
C ASP A 59 7.74 -4.20 -4.34
N ARG A 60 6.67 -3.44 -4.42
CA ARG A 60 5.81 -3.44 -5.60
C ARG A 60 6.57 -2.84 -6.79
N ARG A 61 6.17 -3.17 -8.01
CA ARG A 61 6.84 -2.72 -9.25
C ARG A 61 7.17 -1.22 -9.24
N GLY A 62 8.27 -0.88 -9.90
CA GLY A 62 8.77 0.49 -10.01
C GLY A 62 9.36 1.05 -8.72
N ARG A 63 9.56 0.21 -7.68
CA ARG A 63 10.08 0.60 -6.37
C ARG A 63 11.19 -0.34 -5.91
N GLY A 64 12.13 0.19 -5.13
CA GLY A 64 13.17 -0.58 -4.47
C GLY A 64 13.92 -1.53 -5.38
N GLY A 65 13.95 -2.80 -5.00
CA GLY A 65 14.60 -3.88 -5.74
C GLY A 65 13.77 -4.50 -6.86
N SER A 66 12.55 -3.99 -7.10
CA SER A 66 11.65 -4.56 -8.11
C SER A 66 11.80 -3.90 -9.47
N GLY A 67 11.55 -4.68 -10.52
CA GLY A 67 11.55 -4.23 -11.91
C GLY A 67 10.45 -3.19 -12.20
N PRO A 68 10.50 -2.58 -13.38
CA PRO A 68 9.56 -1.52 -13.76
C PRO A 68 8.16 -2.06 -14.05
N HIS A 69 7.18 -1.16 -14.03
CA HIS A 69 5.87 -1.44 -14.61
C HIS A 69 6.01 -1.68 -16.12
N ARG A 70 5.18 -2.57 -16.65
CA ARG A 70 5.09 -2.88 -18.07
C ARG A 70 3.78 -2.35 -18.67
N PRO A 71 3.69 -2.16 -19.99
CA PRO A 71 2.42 -1.87 -20.65
C PRO A 71 1.36 -2.94 -20.28
N GLY A 72 0.13 -2.52 -20.03
CA GLY A 72 -0.95 -3.41 -19.58
C GLY A 72 -0.88 -3.80 -18.10
N HIS A 73 -0.11 -3.08 -17.28
CA HIS A 73 -0.13 -3.27 -15.82
C HIS A 73 -1.55 -3.14 -15.27
N SER A 74 -1.92 -4.03 -14.36
CA SER A 74 -3.27 -4.22 -13.89
C SER A 74 -3.28 -4.77 -12.45
N LEU A 75 -4.44 -4.81 -11.82
CA LEU A 75 -4.61 -5.50 -10.53
C LEU A 75 -4.21 -6.99 -10.62
N ARG A 76 -4.51 -7.64 -11.75
CA ARG A 76 -4.08 -9.02 -12.01
C ARG A 76 -2.55 -9.17 -12.00
N THR A 77 -1.83 -8.17 -12.51
CA THR A 77 -0.36 -8.15 -12.47
C THR A 77 0.16 -8.09 -11.03
N GLU A 78 -0.40 -7.21 -10.20
CA GLU A 78 -0.04 -7.11 -8.78
C GLU A 78 -0.35 -8.42 -8.01
N VAL A 79 -1.48 -9.05 -8.31
CA VAL A 79 -1.83 -10.37 -7.73
C VAL A 79 -0.84 -11.45 -8.17
N ALA A 80 -0.37 -11.45 -9.43
CA ALA A 80 0.63 -12.39 -9.92
C ALA A 80 2.01 -12.17 -9.24
N ASP A 81 2.37 -10.92 -8.98
CA ASP A 81 3.59 -10.58 -8.23
C ASP A 81 3.53 -11.10 -6.78
N LEU A 82 2.39 -10.87 -6.12
CA LEU A 82 2.15 -11.44 -4.79
C LEU A 82 2.17 -12.97 -4.82
N ALA A 83 1.56 -13.61 -5.81
CA ALA A 83 1.57 -15.06 -5.96
C ALA A 83 3.00 -15.63 -6.00
N ALA A 84 3.90 -15.00 -6.77
CA ALA A 84 5.30 -15.40 -6.83
C ALA A 84 6.01 -15.30 -5.46
N VAL A 85 5.70 -14.25 -4.69
CA VAL A 85 6.24 -14.09 -3.33
C VAL A 85 5.68 -15.15 -2.38
N LEU A 86 4.37 -15.44 -2.45
CA LEU A 86 3.72 -16.45 -1.62
C LEU A 86 4.28 -17.87 -1.91
N GLU A 87 4.44 -18.20 -3.18
CA GLU A 87 5.00 -19.49 -3.60
C GLU A 87 6.45 -19.66 -3.11
N MET A 88 7.30 -18.65 -3.30
CA MET A 88 8.70 -18.66 -2.87
C MET A 88 8.83 -18.75 -1.35
N SER A 89 7.99 -18.02 -0.59
CA SER A 89 8.08 -17.91 0.86
C SER A 89 7.32 -19.00 1.61
N GLY A 90 6.38 -19.68 0.97
CA GLY A 90 5.41 -20.55 1.62
C GLY A 90 4.43 -19.82 2.53
N ALA A 91 4.25 -18.50 2.33
CA ALA A 91 3.41 -17.70 3.20
C ALA A 91 1.92 -17.94 2.93
N GLU A 92 1.17 -18.14 3.99
CA GLU A 92 -0.30 -18.21 4.00
C GLU A 92 -0.93 -17.00 4.72
N LEU A 93 -0.10 -16.10 5.23
CA LEU A 93 -0.48 -14.92 6.00
C LEU A 93 -0.11 -13.67 5.21
N VAL A 94 -1.08 -12.77 4.99
CA VAL A 94 -0.88 -11.56 4.21
C VAL A 94 -1.44 -10.35 4.97
N PHE A 95 -0.69 -9.26 4.95
CA PHE A 95 -1.14 -7.95 5.39
C PHE A 95 -1.01 -6.93 4.26
N GLY A 96 -2.03 -6.11 4.03
CA GLY A 96 -2.00 -5.06 3.01
C GLY A 96 -2.57 -3.73 3.51
N ILE A 97 -1.97 -2.63 3.06
CA ILE A 97 -2.37 -1.26 3.41
C ILE A 97 -2.96 -0.58 2.18
N SER A 98 -4.10 0.13 2.34
CA SER A 98 -4.67 0.98 1.30
C SER A 98 -4.90 0.21 -0.03
N SER A 99 -4.31 0.63 -1.14
CA SER A 99 -4.39 -0.09 -2.43
C SER A 99 -3.88 -1.53 -2.34
N SER A 100 -2.85 -1.79 -1.52
CA SER A 100 -2.38 -3.16 -1.28
C SER A 100 -3.36 -3.99 -0.43
N GLY A 101 -4.23 -3.36 0.35
CA GLY A 101 -5.37 -4.03 0.96
C GLY A 101 -6.34 -4.58 -0.11
N VAL A 102 -6.58 -3.83 -1.20
CA VAL A 102 -7.38 -4.28 -2.34
C VAL A 102 -6.69 -5.40 -3.11
N ILE A 103 -5.37 -5.28 -3.34
CA ILE A 103 -4.57 -6.34 -3.98
C ILE A 103 -4.65 -7.63 -3.16
N ALA A 104 -4.50 -7.55 -1.85
CA ALA A 104 -4.54 -8.70 -0.96
C ALA A 104 -5.93 -9.36 -0.89
N LEU A 105 -7.01 -8.57 -0.88
CA LEU A 105 -8.40 -9.07 -0.98
C LEU A 105 -8.63 -9.79 -2.31
N GLU A 106 -8.18 -9.22 -3.43
CA GLU A 106 -8.30 -9.86 -4.74
C GLU A 106 -7.43 -11.12 -4.85
N ALA A 107 -6.24 -11.11 -4.28
CA ALA A 107 -5.40 -12.30 -4.20
C ALA A 107 -6.07 -13.41 -3.38
N ALA A 108 -6.64 -13.09 -2.22
CA ALA A 108 -7.36 -14.05 -1.39
C ALA A 108 -8.58 -14.65 -2.09
N ARG A 109 -9.23 -13.87 -2.98
CA ARG A 109 -10.36 -14.33 -3.81
C ARG A 109 -9.93 -15.25 -4.95
N THR A 110 -8.75 -15.04 -5.54
CA THR A 110 -8.33 -15.67 -6.80
C THR A 110 -7.22 -16.70 -6.66
N LEU A 111 -6.45 -16.65 -5.58
CA LEU A 111 -5.35 -17.59 -5.32
C LEU A 111 -5.71 -18.55 -4.21
N PRO A 112 -5.32 -19.84 -4.32
CA PRO A 112 -5.39 -20.76 -3.20
C PRO A 112 -4.30 -20.43 -2.17
N GLY A 113 -4.50 -20.84 -0.92
CA GLY A 113 -3.44 -20.86 0.08
C GLY A 113 -3.34 -19.64 0.99
N ILE A 114 -4.00 -18.52 0.72
CA ILE A 114 -4.07 -17.42 1.69
C ILE A 114 -5.09 -17.79 2.79
N ARG A 115 -4.58 -18.16 3.94
CA ARG A 115 -5.39 -18.62 5.08
C ARG A 115 -5.93 -17.47 5.92
N LYS A 116 -5.09 -16.47 6.18
CA LYS A 116 -5.46 -15.25 6.92
C LYS A 116 -4.99 -14.01 6.20
N LEU A 117 -5.85 -13.03 6.14
CA LEU A 117 -5.60 -11.72 5.56
C LEU A 117 -5.92 -10.61 6.55
N ALA A 118 -5.00 -9.68 6.80
CA ALA A 118 -5.33 -8.43 7.47
C ALA A 118 -5.23 -7.27 6.47
N ALA A 119 -6.26 -6.42 6.41
CA ALA A 119 -6.32 -5.25 5.54
C ALA A 119 -6.51 -3.98 6.37
N TYR A 120 -5.52 -3.07 6.29
CA TYR A 120 -5.59 -1.79 6.97
C TYR A 120 -6.08 -0.71 6.01
N GLU A 121 -7.26 -0.18 6.29
CA GLU A 121 -7.91 0.87 5.51
C GLU A 121 -7.85 0.59 4.00
N PRO A 122 -8.38 -0.56 3.53
CA PRO A 122 -8.32 -0.91 2.11
C PRO A 122 -9.02 0.15 1.26
N GLY A 123 -8.32 0.60 0.20
CA GLY A 123 -8.72 1.70 -0.64
C GLY A 123 -9.75 1.31 -1.71
N LEU A 124 -10.80 0.57 -1.36
CA LEU A 124 -11.82 0.16 -2.33
C LEU A 124 -12.71 1.35 -2.72
N LEU A 125 -12.87 1.60 -4.02
CA LEU A 125 -13.82 2.57 -4.54
C LEU A 125 -15.20 1.90 -4.70
N LEU A 126 -16.24 2.51 -4.11
CA LEU A 126 -17.57 1.92 -4.09
C LEU A 126 -18.38 2.14 -5.37
N ASP A 127 -17.97 3.09 -6.20
CA ASP A 127 -18.56 3.37 -7.50
C ASP A 127 -17.47 3.45 -8.59
N ASP A 128 -17.88 3.37 -9.83
CA ASP A 128 -17.05 3.43 -11.04
C ASP A 128 -17.18 4.77 -11.77
N SER A 129 -17.55 5.82 -11.06
CA SER A 129 -17.77 7.17 -11.64
C SER A 129 -16.56 7.77 -12.38
N GLY A 130 -15.38 7.16 -12.22
CA GLY A 130 -14.14 7.66 -12.83
C GLY A 130 -13.51 8.85 -12.10
N ILE A 131 -14.20 9.42 -11.12
CA ILE A 131 -13.75 10.65 -10.44
C ILE A 131 -12.32 10.55 -9.87
N TYR A 132 -11.92 9.35 -9.45
CA TYR A 132 -10.58 9.10 -8.90
C TYR A 132 -9.53 8.73 -9.96
N THR A 133 -9.89 8.68 -11.24
CA THR A 133 -9.00 8.33 -12.36
C THR A 133 -8.91 9.40 -13.44
N ASP A 134 -9.84 10.34 -13.50
CA ASP A 134 -9.91 11.40 -14.52
C ASP A 134 -8.66 12.29 -14.54
N TRP A 135 -7.96 12.36 -13.43
CA TRP A 135 -6.73 13.13 -13.28
C TRP A 135 -5.50 12.49 -13.95
N VAL A 136 -5.53 11.19 -14.27
CA VAL A 136 -4.35 10.41 -14.72
C VAL A 136 -3.75 10.97 -16.01
N THR A 137 -4.57 11.31 -17.01
CA THR A 137 -4.10 11.88 -18.28
C THR A 137 -3.32 13.18 -18.06
N ARG A 138 -3.79 14.03 -17.15
CA ARG A 138 -3.09 15.27 -16.81
C ARG A 138 -1.79 15.00 -16.07
N PHE A 139 -1.80 14.07 -15.12
CA PHE A 139 -0.65 13.64 -14.36
C PHE A 139 0.47 13.13 -15.29
N ASP A 140 0.13 12.25 -16.23
CA ASP A 140 1.09 11.71 -17.20
C ASP A 140 1.73 12.80 -18.08
N ARG A 141 0.94 13.76 -18.53
CA ARG A 141 1.45 14.91 -19.29
C ARG A 141 2.40 15.76 -18.44
N GLU A 142 2.03 16.04 -17.19
CA GLU A 142 2.86 16.82 -16.26
C GLU A 142 4.19 16.11 -15.96
N LEU A 143 4.19 14.79 -15.81
CA LEU A 143 5.43 14.00 -15.69
C LEU A 143 6.27 14.03 -16.98
N ALA A 144 5.65 13.86 -18.14
CA ALA A 144 6.37 13.87 -19.42
C ALA A 144 7.05 15.23 -19.69
N GLU A 145 6.50 16.31 -19.13
CA GLU A 145 7.05 17.68 -19.20
C GLU A 145 8.06 17.97 -18.06
N GLY A 146 8.40 16.97 -17.22
CA GLY A 146 9.32 17.14 -16.08
C GLY A 146 8.78 18.01 -14.95
N ARG A 147 7.46 18.16 -14.84
CA ARG A 147 6.76 18.97 -13.85
C ARG A 147 6.25 18.11 -12.68
N ASP A 148 7.20 17.44 -11.97
CA ASP A 148 6.89 16.46 -10.94
C ASP A 148 6.01 17.02 -9.81
N GLY A 149 6.31 18.23 -9.31
CA GLY A 149 5.49 18.87 -8.28
C GLY A 149 4.05 19.16 -8.74
N ALA A 150 3.86 19.50 -10.03
CA ALA A 150 2.52 19.68 -10.59
C ALA A 150 1.77 18.34 -10.69
N ALA A 151 2.46 17.28 -11.08
CA ALA A 151 1.92 15.92 -11.11
C ALA A 151 1.46 15.46 -9.72
N ILE A 152 2.27 15.69 -8.66
CA ILE A 152 1.87 15.41 -7.27
C ILE A 152 0.61 16.21 -6.88
N VAL A 153 0.55 17.51 -7.20
CA VAL A 153 -0.65 18.31 -6.93
C VAL A 153 -1.87 17.74 -7.65
N THR A 154 -1.69 17.29 -8.90
CA THR A 154 -2.76 16.66 -9.67
C THR A 154 -3.26 15.38 -9.00
N CYS A 155 -2.36 14.52 -8.55
CA CYS A 155 -2.68 13.29 -7.82
C CYS A 155 -3.38 13.57 -6.48
N LEU A 156 -2.85 14.50 -5.67
CA LEU A 156 -3.44 14.85 -4.36
C LEU A 156 -4.86 15.38 -4.49
N LEU A 157 -5.12 16.21 -5.50
CA LEU A 157 -6.46 16.75 -5.77
C LEU A 157 -7.38 15.68 -6.36
N GLY A 158 -6.86 14.81 -7.23
CA GLY A 158 -7.62 13.75 -7.86
C GLY A 158 -8.10 12.67 -6.90
N PHE A 159 -7.27 12.31 -5.92
CA PHE A 159 -7.65 11.37 -4.85
C PHE A 159 -8.32 12.05 -3.64
N ASP A 160 -8.61 13.34 -3.71
CA ASP A 160 -9.13 14.13 -2.58
C ASP A 160 -8.27 14.05 -1.29
N LEU A 161 -6.96 13.91 -1.48
CA LEU A 161 -5.97 13.81 -0.38
C LEU A 161 -5.43 15.16 0.06
N ALA A 162 -5.68 16.23 -0.72
CA ALA A 162 -5.18 17.56 -0.41
C ALA A 162 -5.87 18.12 0.85
N PRO A 163 -5.09 18.59 1.86
CA PRO A 163 -5.65 19.33 2.99
C PRO A 163 -6.52 20.50 2.53
N ALA A 164 -7.58 20.81 3.29
CA ALA A 164 -8.53 21.86 2.91
C ALA A 164 -7.85 23.20 2.57
N ALA A 165 -6.84 23.59 3.36
CA ALA A 165 -6.08 24.81 3.11
C ALA A 165 -5.37 24.81 1.74
N MET A 166 -4.90 23.64 1.26
CA MET A 166 -4.24 23.54 -0.04
C MET A 166 -5.21 23.68 -1.21
N LYS A 167 -6.49 23.35 -1.03
CA LYS A 167 -7.51 23.45 -2.09
C LYS A 167 -7.77 24.93 -2.51
N PHE A 168 -7.48 25.88 -1.64
CA PHE A 168 -7.63 27.32 -1.91
C PHE A 168 -6.35 27.98 -2.46
N MET A 169 -5.23 27.26 -2.48
CA MET A 169 -3.97 27.81 -2.99
C MET A 169 -3.86 27.65 -4.51
N PRO A 170 -3.27 28.63 -5.22
CA PRO A 170 -2.97 28.48 -6.64
C PRO A 170 -2.09 27.25 -6.91
N ARG A 171 -2.51 26.37 -7.83
CA ARG A 171 -1.79 25.13 -8.16
C ARG A 171 -0.29 25.36 -8.45
N ARG A 172 0.06 26.46 -9.12
CA ARG A 172 1.47 26.79 -9.43
C ARG A 172 2.30 27.00 -8.17
N MET A 173 1.73 27.61 -7.14
CA MET A 173 2.42 27.80 -5.85
C MET A 173 2.61 26.47 -5.12
N LEU A 174 1.57 25.63 -5.09
CA LEU A 174 1.66 24.29 -4.51
C LEU A 174 2.72 23.43 -5.21
N ALA A 175 2.72 23.44 -6.55
CA ALA A 175 3.70 22.71 -7.35
C ALA A 175 5.13 23.18 -7.05
N ALA A 176 5.36 24.50 -7.01
CA ALA A 176 6.68 25.06 -6.68
C ALA A 176 7.14 24.67 -5.26
N PHE A 177 6.23 24.68 -4.29
CA PHE A 177 6.52 24.24 -2.92
C PHE A 177 6.91 22.77 -2.87
N ILE A 178 6.14 21.90 -3.54
CA ILE A 178 6.41 20.45 -3.60
C ILE A 178 7.74 20.21 -4.33
N ASP A 179 8.00 20.86 -5.45
CA ASP A 179 9.28 20.76 -6.17
C ASP A 179 10.47 21.17 -5.30
N ALA A 180 10.32 22.22 -4.48
CA ALA A 180 11.37 22.61 -3.55
C ALA A 180 11.61 21.56 -2.46
N ALA A 181 10.53 20.95 -1.93
CA ALA A 181 10.61 19.88 -0.95
C ALA A 181 11.29 18.63 -1.55
N MET A 182 10.89 18.22 -2.76
CA MET A 182 11.50 17.09 -3.47
C MET A 182 12.99 17.34 -3.75
N LYS A 183 13.37 18.54 -4.20
CA LYS A 183 14.77 18.90 -4.39
C LYS A 183 15.58 18.88 -3.09
N LYS A 184 14.96 19.26 -1.98
CA LYS A 184 15.61 19.16 -0.66
C LYS A 184 15.81 17.69 -0.28
N GLU A 185 14.77 16.86 -0.42
CA GLU A 185 14.85 15.43 -0.16
C GLU A 185 15.94 14.76 -1.01
N ASP A 186 15.94 14.99 -2.33
CA ASP A 186 16.94 14.42 -3.26
C ASP A 186 18.41 14.76 -2.86
N ARG A 187 18.63 15.92 -2.22
CA ARG A 187 19.97 16.34 -1.76
C ARG A 187 20.37 15.76 -0.41
N THR A 188 19.40 15.44 0.44
CA THR A 188 19.65 15.03 1.83
C THR A 188 19.42 13.54 2.08
N ALA A 189 18.73 12.87 1.16
CA ALA A 189 18.45 11.45 1.26
C ALA A 189 19.71 10.61 1.06
N PRO A 190 19.85 9.47 1.77
CA PRO A 190 20.87 8.49 1.50
C PRO A 190 20.86 8.03 0.03
N PRO A 191 22.00 7.57 -0.53
CA PRO A 191 22.08 7.18 -1.95
C PRO A 191 21.11 6.08 -2.37
N ASP A 192 20.76 5.18 -1.45
CA ASP A 192 19.84 4.05 -1.65
C ASP A 192 18.38 4.41 -1.32
N ALA A 193 18.10 5.64 -0.88
CA ALA A 193 16.75 6.07 -0.55
C ALA A 193 15.86 6.13 -1.79
N ILE A 194 14.61 5.74 -1.59
CA ILE A 194 13.54 5.89 -2.58
C ILE A 194 12.82 7.20 -2.28
N THR A 195 13.25 8.28 -2.95
CA THR A 195 12.69 9.62 -2.73
C THR A 195 11.30 9.75 -3.34
N LEU A 196 10.54 10.77 -2.90
CA LEU A 196 9.22 11.07 -3.44
C LEU A 196 9.25 11.22 -4.97
N ARG A 197 10.29 11.85 -5.53
CA ARG A 197 10.47 11.99 -6.98
C ARG A 197 10.58 10.63 -7.69
N LYS A 198 11.35 9.71 -7.15
CA LYS A 198 11.47 8.34 -7.70
C LYS A 198 10.16 7.56 -7.63
N MET A 199 9.33 7.82 -6.62
CA MET A 199 8.03 7.17 -6.43
C MET A 199 6.90 7.81 -7.25
N THR A 200 7.00 9.08 -7.58
CA THR A 200 5.93 9.83 -8.28
C THR A 200 5.37 9.10 -9.50
N PRO A 201 6.19 8.54 -10.43
CA PRO A 201 5.66 7.85 -11.61
C PRO A 201 4.80 6.64 -11.29
N THR A 202 4.93 6.06 -10.08
CA THR A 202 4.15 4.88 -9.68
C THR A 202 2.70 5.19 -9.31
N LEU A 203 2.38 6.46 -9.02
CA LEU A 203 1.05 6.87 -8.54
C LEU A 203 -0.06 6.65 -9.57
N ARG A 204 0.25 6.74 -10.88
CA ARG A 204 -0.74 6.41 -11.91
C ARG A 204 -1.27 4.98 -11.81
N TYR A 205 -0.42 4.06 -11.40
CA TYR A 205 -0.77 2.64 -11.29
C TYR A 205 -1.65 2.36 -10.08
N GLU A 206 -1.59 3.18 -9.04
CA GLU A 206 -2.54 3.13 -7.93
C GLU A 206 -3.97 3.42 -8.44
N ALA A 207 -4.13 4.44 -9.29
CA ALA A 207 -5.42 4.74 -9.90
C ALA A 207 -5.95 3.58 -10.76
N VAL A 208 -5.07 2.93 -11.55
CA VAL A 208 -5.45 1.76 -12.37
C VAL A 208 -5.97 0.63 -11.48
N ILE A 209 -5.23 0.28 -10.42
CA ILE A 209 -5.60 -0.80 -9.50
C ILE A 209 -6.95 -0.53 -8.83
N LEU A 210 -7.16 0.69 -8.33
CA LEU A 210 -8.39 1.05 -7.65
C LEU A 210 -9.58 1.10 -8.61
N ALA A 211 -9.37 1.59 -9.85
CA ALA A 211 -10.41 1.66 -10.88
C ALA A 211 -10.89 0.26 -11.31
N GLU A 212 -10.00 -0.72 -11.42
CA GLU A 212 -10.38 -2.09 -11.81
C GLU A 212 -11.31 -2.79 -10.80
N LYS A 213 -11.32 -2.33 -9.55
CA LYS A 213 -12.24 -2.83 -8.49
C LYS A 213 -13.33 -1.85 -8.09
N ALA A 214 -13.37 -0.67 -8.71
CA ALA A 214 -14.41 0.31 -8.46
C ALA A 214 -15.81 -0.28 -8.73
N GLY A 215 -16.75 -0.07 -7.82
CA GLY A 215 -18.11 -0.59 -7.91
C GLY A 215 -18.26 -2.11 -7.78
N ARG A 216 -17.19 -2.84 -7.49
CA ARG A 216 -17.19 -4.33 -7.48
C ARG A 216 -17.13 -4.93 -6.08
N LEU A 217 -17.73 -4.28 -5.11
CA LEU A 217 -17.79 -4.76 -3.72
C LEU A 217 -18.34 -6.19 -3.59
N ALA A 218 -19.35 -6.54 -4.40
CA ALA A 218 -19.99 -7.85 -4.39
C ALA A 218 -19.04 -9.01 -4.72
N ASP A 219 -17.90 -8.74 -5.39
CA ASP A 219 -16.90 -9.76 -5.69
C ASP A 219 -16.31 -10.42 -4.42
N PHE A 220 -16.46 -9.77 -3.27
CA PHE A 220 -15.94 -10.26 -1.97
C PHE A 220 -16.99 -10.97 -1.10
N ALA A 221 -18.26 -11.07 -1.55
CA ALA A 221 -19.34 -11.67 -0.78
C ALA A 221 -19.16 -13.16 -0.48
N ASP A 222 -18.38 -13.87 -1.31
CA ASP A 222 -18.11 -15.31 -1.16
C ASP A 222 -16.68 -15.59 -0.68
N LEU A 223 -15.94 -14.57 -0.19
CA LEU A 223 -14.57 -14.72 0.26
C LEU A 223 -14.49 -15.60 1.52
N ARG A 224 -13.84 -16.76 1.42
CA ARG A 224 -13.75 -17.73 2.52
C ARG A 224 -12.56 -17.52 3.44
N THR A 225 -11.55 -16.77 3.00
CA THR A 225 -10.38 -16.42 3.80
C THR A 225 -10.81 -15.71 5.08
N ASP A 226 -10.18 -16.04 6.21
CA ASP A 226 -10.37 -15.29 7.46
C ASP A 226 -9.76 -13.89 7.29
N VAL A 227 -10.55 -12.83 7.47
CA VAL A 227 -10.14 -11.44 7.21
C VAL A 227 -10.20 -10.61 8.47
N LEU A 228 -9.12 -9.91 8.79
CA LEU A 228 -9.09 -8.84 9.77
C LEU A 228 -9.14 -7.49 9.06
N LEU A 229 -10.24 -6.77 9.20
CA LEU A 229 -10.34 -5.38 8.76
C LEU A 229 -9.84 -4.43 9.86
N LEU A 230 -8.91 -3.56 9.52
CA LEU A 230 -8.32 -2.59 10.44
C LEU A 230 -8.54 -1.18 9.93
N ARG A 231 -8.84 -0.25 10.84
CA ARG A 231 -8.77 1.19 10.57
C ARG A 231 -8.35 1.99 11.79
N GLY A 232 -7.85 3.19 11.54
CA GLY A 232 -7.65 4.19 12.58
C GLY A 232 -8.92 4.99 12.91
N THR A 233 -8.85 5.81 13.97
CA THR A 233 -9.92 6.77 14.31
C THR A 233 -9.67 8.16 13.74
N LYS A 234 -8.44 8.49 13.34
CA LYS A 234 -8.14 9.78 12.71
C LYS A 234 -8.68 9.81 11.29
N LYS A 235 -9.07 10.99 10.84
CA LYS A 235 -9.61 11.20 9.50
C LYS A 235 -8.55 10.90 8.45
N GLY A 236 -8.84 9.96 7.58
CA GLY A 236 -8.07 9.61 6.38
C GLY A 236 -8.72 10.14 5.09
N PRO A 237 -8.34 9.59 3.92
CA PRO A 237 -9.01 9.86 2.66
C PRO A 237 -10.52 9.61 2.73
N ALA A 238 -11.31 10.45 2.03
CA ALA A 238 -12.78 10.44 2.17
C ALA A 238 -13.43 9.11 1.83
N PHE A 239 -12.85 8.34 0.89
CA PHE A 239 -13.38 7.05 0.46
C PHE A 239 -13.07 5.88 1.41
N ILE A 240 -12.14 6.03 2.36
CA ILE A 240 -11.68 4.93 3.23
C ILE A 240 -12.77 4.47 4.20
N LEU A 241 -13.42 5.39 4.92
CA LEU A 241 -14.46 4.99 5.87
C LEU A 241 -15.66 4.33 5.20
N PRO A 242 -16.21 4.88 4.10
CA PRO A 242 -17.27 4.19 3.34
C PRO A 242 -16.84 2.80 2.85
N ALA A 243 -15.60 2.65 2.35
CA ALA A 243 -15.07 1.36 1.90
C ALA A 243 -14.97 0.35 3.05
N PHE A 244 -14.44 0.77 4.20
CA PHE A 244 -14.36 -0.07 5.39
C PHE A 244 -15.74 -0.57 5.83
N GLU A 245 -16.72 0.33 5.96
CA GLU A 245 -18.09 -0.02 6.37
C GLU A 245 -18.81 -0.92 5.35
N ALA A 246 -18.52 -0.76 4.06
CA ALA A 246 -19.05 -1.60 3.01
C ALA A 246 -18.46 -3.01 3.04
N LEU A 247 -17.14 -3.13 3.22
CA LEU A 247 -16.46 -4.41 3.38
C LEU A 247 -16.88 -5.12 4.67
N ASP A 248 -17.08 -4.38 5.77
CA ASP A 248 -17.57 -4.92 7.04
C ASP A 248 -18.97 -5.57 6.90
N ARG A 249 -19.79 -5.06 5.99
CA ARG A 249 -21.13 -5.62 5.72
C ARG A 249 -21.12 -6.82 4.77
N VAL A 250 -20.14 -6.89 3.84
CA VAL A 250 -20.19 -7.87 2.75
C VAL A 250 -19.31 -9.10 2.99
N LEU A 251 -18.22 -8.95 3.72
CA LEU A 251 -17.28 -10.07 3.98
C LEU A 251 -17.92 -11.11 4.90
N PRO A 252 -18.01 -12.39 4.49
CA PRO A 252 -18.71 -13.42 5.26
C PRO A 252 -17.92 -13.93 6.47
N ASN A 253 -16.59 -13.95 6.38
CA ASN A 253 -15.70 -14.46 7.41
C ASN A 253 -14.67 -13.40 7.79
N HIS A 254 -15.07 -12.47 8.64
CA HIS A 254 -14.19 -11.39 9.04
C HIS A 254 -14.42 -10.94 10.49
N ARG A 255 -13.50 -10.13 10.97
CA ARG A 255 -13.65 -9.26 12.13
C ARG A 255 -13.09 -7.89 11.84
N SER A 256 -13.64 -6.87 12.48
CA SER A 256 -13.25 -5.49 12.31
C SER A 256 -12.71 -4.91 13.61
N VAL A 257 -11.57 -4.21 13.53
CA VAL A 257 -10.94 -3.55 14.68
C VAL A 257 -10.64 -2.11 14.35
N VAL A 258 -11.03 -1.22 15.27
CA VAL A 258 -10.78 0.22 15.19
C VAL A 258 -9.66 0.59 16.16
N LEU A 259 -8.53 1.06 15.65
CA LEU A 259 -7.34 1.40 16.41
C LEU A 259 -7.38 2.88 16.80
N ASN A 260 -7.54 3.16 18.07
CA ASN A 260 -7.71 4.53 18.55
C ASN A 260 -6.44 5.37 18.36
N GLY A 261 -6.60 6.61 17.90
CA GLY A 261 -5.52 7.59 17.72
C GLY A 261 -4.63 7.33 16.49
N LEU A 262 -4.90 6.28 15.69
CA LEU A 262 -4.15 5.97 14.48
C LEU A 262 -4.79 6.61 13.24
N ASP A 263 -3.97 6.82 12.20
CA ASP A 263 -4.36 7.35 10.89
C ASP A 263 -3.99 6.38 9.76
N HIS A 264 -4.24 6.80 8.51
CA HIS A 264 -4.00 6.01 7.31
C HIS A 264 -2.53 5.57 7.13
N GLY A 265 -1.58 6.38 7.58
CA GLY A 265 -0.15 6.11 7.48
C GLY A 265 0.42 5.28 8.63
N SER A 266 -0.36 5.02 9.67
CA SER A 266 0.15 4.44 10.93
C SER A 266 0.85 3.09 10.82
N PRO A 267 0.49 2.16 9.91
CA PRO A 267 1.24 0.90 9.79
C PRO A 267 2.67 1.05 9.28
N ALA A 268 2.98 2.13 8.58
CA ALA A 268 4.31 2.40 8.05
C ALA A 268 5.17 3.22 9.02
N ASP A 269 6.46 3.24 8.76
CA ASP A 269 7.42 3.99 9.55
C ASP A 269 7.19 5.49 9.45
N ARG A 270 7.52 6.20 10.52
CA ARG A 270 7.47 7.65 10.55
C ARG A 270 8.53 8.23 9.62
N SER A 271 8.13 9.17 8.78
CA SER A 271 9.01 9.88 7.85
C SER A 271 8.54 11.31 7.63
N GLN A 272 9.27 12.08 6.83
CA GLN A 272 8.84 13.45 6.44
C GLN A 272 7.52 13.46 5.66
N THR A 273 7.22 12.39 4.94
CA THR A 273 5.97 12.23 4.16
C THR A 273 4.92 11.38 4.88
N ASN A 274 5.25 10.82 6.06
CA ASN A 274 4.36 10.02 6.90
C ASN A 274 4.58 10.36 8.38
N GLU A 275 4.12 11.52 8.81
CA GLU A 275 4.24 11.95 10.22
C GLU A 275 3.41 11.08 11.19
N GLY A 276 2.36 10.44 10.69
CA GLY A 276 1.45 9.58 11.45
C GLY A 276 1.97 8.16 11.68
N GLY A 277 3.12 7.80 11.12
CA GLY A 277 3.72 6.48 11.25
C GLY A 277 3.88 6.04 12.71
N ASN A 278 3.28 4.90 13.05
CA ASN A 278 3.30 4.30 14.39
C ASN A 278 3.10 2.77 14.31
N PRO A 279 4.01 2.04 13.63
CA PRO A 279 3.87 0.60 13.43
C PRO A 279 3.80 -0.19 14.75
N ALA A 280 4.43 0.32 15.82
CA ALA A 280 4.39 -0.32 17.12
C ALA A 280 2.97 -0.40 17.73
N ALA A 281 2.08 0.52 17.36
CA ALA A 281 0.68 0.48 17.80
C ALA A 281 -0.20 -0.48 16.97
N VAL A 282 0.24 -0.85 15.76
CA VAL A 282 -0.47 -1.79 14.88
C VAL A 282 -0.02 -3.24 15.12
N ALA A 283 1.27 -3.44 15.40
CA ALA A 283 1.89 -4.76 15.54
C ALA A 283 1.19 -5.71 16.54
N PRO A 284 0.74 -5.26 17.75
CA PRO A 284 0.08 -6.15 18.70
C PRO A 284 -1.18 -6.81 18.17
N GLU A 285 -1.98 -6.07 17.36
CA GLU A 285 -3.21 -6.60 16.78
C GLU A 285 -2.89 -7.64 15.69
N LEU A 286 -1.92 -7.36 14.83
CA LEU A 286 -1.47 -8.32 13.82
C LEU A 286 -0.86 -9.57 14.45
N ARG A 287 -0.06 -9.43 15.51
CA ARG A 287 0.52 -10.57 16.23
C ARG A 287 -0.57 -11.47 16.82
N ARG A 288 -1.58 -10.89 17.47
CA ARG A 288 -2.73 -11.63 18.01
C ARG A 288 -3.47 -12.38 16.91
N TYR A 289 -3.79 -11.69 15.84
CA TYR A 289 -4.57 -12.25 14.73
C TYR A 289 -3.85 -13.37 13.99
N PHE A 290 -2.62 -13.14 13.56
CA PHE A 290 -1.85 -14.12 12.80
C PHE A 290 -1.29 -15.24 13.68
N GLY A 291 -0.98 -14.96 14.94
CA GLY A 291 -0.44 -15.92 15.89
C GLY A 291 -1.47 -16.94 16.43
N GLY A 292 -2.77 -16.72 16.18
CA GLY A 292 -3.81 -17.64 16.60
C GLY A 292 -4.18 -17.59 18.09
N ALA A 293 -3.73 -16.56 18.83
CA ALA A 293 -4.24 -16.29 20.16
C ALA A 293 -5.61 -15.63 20.04
N GLU A 294 -6.64 -16.25 20.62
CA GLU A 294 -8.01 -15.69 20.74
C GLU A 294 -8.04 -14.49 21.68
#